data_caf4363f9fedca08037138c9ae122066
#
_entry.id   caf4363f9fedca08037138c9ae122066
#
_cell.length_a   1.000
_cell.length_b   1.000
_cell.length_c   1.000
_cell.angle_alpha   90.00
_cell.angle_beta   90.00
_cell.angle_gamma   90.00
#
_symmetry.space_group_name_H-M   'P 1'
#
loop_
_entity.id
_entity.type
_entity.pdbx_description
1 polymer ?
#
loop_
_entity_poly.entity_id
_entity_poly.type
_entity_poly.pdbx_seq_one_letter_code
_entity_poly.pdbx_strand_id
1 'polypeptide(L)'
;MYNRLLFFLLLSFFTSSLFSQDEKKTIEILNADLLRFSETNGRKITRLVGDVQLLQDNVLMYCDSALMDKEANTFDAFGRVHIEQDNTHTYASILYYDGNTKMARLKNNVVLTDGKARIETQELYYDMSNKITYYIVGGRVYREESIIKSRAGYYYTNTGDVFFRGNVDIEDPKYKLTSDTLKYNVDTDITTFFGNTTIYNDKNEIKCNNGWYDTKQNVASFGKNTKIINSTQVLDADSLYYDRNKSYGKAMNGFIWRDTSMNVEIHAQRGDFFEERKRIYAYQKAFAIYNLDNDSLFISGDTLFSQEKSETDTTKVFQVFRNSKIFMRSMQGVCDSLYYDMADSTFRFYVKPVLWSDSTQLSGDSIHLVIKNKQADLITLYNNSLIVSPEDKYYNQIQGRIVYGYFKENALDKMNVRGNAESLYFGKDDKEKYIGANRAKSANLDMYFGDKKISKVVFIDKPEAVFIPNKMLTNDDQFLNRFQWLIKRKPQSREEVMHKQNLNTQ
;
A
#
# COMPACT_ATOMS: atom_id res chain seq x y z
N MET A 1 -51.44 14.53 35.90
CA MET A 1 -52.48 14.26 36.94
C MET A 1 -52.00 13.17 37.86
N TYR A 2 -51.86 13.54 39.14
CA TYR A 2 -51.92 12.76 40.38
C TYR A 2 -50.95 11.55 40.52
N ASN A 3 -50.03 11.57 41.40
CA ASN A 3 -49.90 11.82 42.84
C ASN A 3 -49.70 10.54 43.67
N ARG A 4 -48.60 10.58 44.48
CA ARG A 4 -48.44 10.13 45.86
C ARG A 4 -48.35 8.60 46.10
N LEU A 5 -47.60 8.03 47.01
CA LEU A 5 -47.11 8.47 48.33
C LEU A 5 -45.97 7.55 48.83
N LEU A 6 -45.11 8.12 49.62
CA LEU A 6 -44.14 7.54 50.52
C LEU A 6 -44.69 6.37 51.34
N PHE A 7 -43.83 5.35 51.61
CA PHE A 7 -43.83 4.68 52.94
C PHE A 7 -42.40 4.29 53.33
N PHE A 8 -41.90 4.93 54.36
CA PHE A 8 -40.67 4.59 55.08
C PHE A 8 -40.93 3.34 55.89
N LEU A 9 -40.11 2.32 55.80
CA LEU A 9 -39.96 1.29 56.82
C LEU A 9 -38.46 0.97 56.95
N LEU A 10 -37.92 1.48 58.06
CA LEU A 10 -36.62 1.09 58.59
C LEU A 10 -36.71 -0.40 58.98
N LEU A 11 -35.91 -1.24 58.30
CA LEU A 11 -35.53 -2.54 58.84
C LEU A 11 -34.01 -2.63 58.75
N SER A 12 -33.36 -2.49 59.90
CA SER A 12 -31.97 -2.77 60.13
C SER A 12 -31.73 -4.26 59.89
N PHE A 13 -31.14 -4.59 58.71
CA PHE A 13 -30.51 -5.88 58.49
C PHE A 13 -28.98 -5.76 58.70
N PHE A 14 -28.56 -6.40 59.79
CA PHE A 14 -27.17 -6.78 59.99
C PHE A 14 -26.66 -7.48 58.72
N THR A 15 -25.86 -6.80 57.91
CA THR A 15 -25.03 -7.45 56.91
C THR A 15 -23.85 -8.08 57.64
N SER A 16 -24.02 -9.32 58.07
CA SER A 16 -22.89 -10.21 58.30
C SER A 16 -22.13 -10.29 56.97
N SER A 17 -21.02 -9.56 56.88
CA SER A 17 -19.98 -9.78 55.87
C SER A 17 -19.49 -11.22 56.06
N LEU A 18 -20.04 -12.12 55.28
CA LEU A 18 -19.43 -13.40 55.01
C LEU A 18 -18.09 -13.09 54.33
N PHE A 19 -17.05 -12.96 55.14
CA PHE A 19 -15.70 -13.22 54.67
C PHE A 19 -15.72 -14.67 54.20
N SER A 20 -15.80 -14.87 52.89
CA SER A 20 -15.39 -16.11 52.28
C SER A 20 -13.91 -16.25 52.58
N GLN A 21 -13.58 -16.99 53.65
CA GLN A 21 -12.25 -17.53 53.80
C GLN A 21 -12.05 -18.40 52.55
N ASP A 22 -11.11 -17.99 51.68
CA ASP A 22 -10.52 -18.89 50.71
C ASP A 22 -10.00 -20.09 51.47
N GLU A 23 -10.76 -21.21 51.47
CA GLU A 23 -10.30 -22.46 52.06
C GLU A 23 -8.96 -22.77 51.35
N LYS A 24 -7.87 -22.84 52.13
CA LYS A 24 -6.59 -23.30 51.63
C LYS A 24 -6.78 -24.70 51.10
N LYS A 25 -6.95 -24.81 49.80
CA LYS A 25 -7.10 -26.10 49.12
C LYS A 25 -5.78 -26.85 49.28
N THR A 26 -5.85 -27.97 50.00
CA THR A 26 -4.70 -28.81 50.33
C THR A 26 -4.38 -29.76 49.17
N ILE A 27 -3.11 -29.99 48.93
CA ILE A 27 -2.66 -31.04 47.97
C ILE A 27 -2.92 -32.40 48.67
N GLU A 28 -3.66 -33.29 47.99
CA GLU A 28 -3.92 -34.65 48.41
C GLU A 28 -2.89 -35.61 47.83
N ILE A 29 -2.33 -36.48 48.63
CA ILE A 29 -1.43 -37.54 48.19
C ILE A 29 -2.28 -38.76 47.85
N LEU A 30 -2.39 -39.10 46.57
CA LEU A 30 -3.15 -40.26 46.12
C LEU A 30 -2.29 -41.53 46.15
N ASN A 31 -0.99 -41.45 45.78
CA ASN A 31 -0.06 -42.55 45.79
C ASN A 31 1.38 -42.10 46.03
N ALA A 32 2.16 -42.91 46.69
CA ALA A 32 3.64 -42.89 46.75
C ALA A 32 4.12 -44.23 47.33
N ASP A 33 5.20 -44.79 46.77
CA ASP A 33 5.78 -46.02 47.28
C ASP A 33 6.38 -45.82 48.70
N LEU A 34 6.95 -44.64 48.94
CA LEU A 34 7.59 -44.33 50.21
C LEU A 34 7.33 -42.88 50.58
N LEU A 35 6.89 -42.70 51.87
CA LEU A 35 6.68 -41.39 52.47
C LEU A 35 7.60 -41.27 53.71
N ARG A 36 8.46 -40.24 53.68
CA ARG A 36 9.41 -39.94 54.78
C ARG A 36 9.18 -38.53 55.29
N PHE A 37 9.09 -38.42 56.61
CA PHE A 37 9.08 -37.13 57.28
C PHE A 37 10.47 -36.86 57.82
N SER A 38 10.98 -35.67 57.58
CA SER A 38 12.27 -35.17 58.12
C SER A 38 12.07 -33.76 58.69
N GLU A 39 12.73 -33.51 59.80
CA GLU A 39 12.81 -32.18 60.36
C GLU A 39 14.30 -31.75 60.34
N THR A 40 14.59 -30.70 59.62
CA THR A 40 15.97 -30.17 59.51
C THR A 40 15.91 -28.64 59.69
N ASN A 41 16.62 -28.13 60.68
CA ASN A 41 16.64 -26.70 61.06
C ASN A 41 15.25 -26.10 61.33
N GLY A 42 14.36 -26.89 61.96
CA GLY A 42 12.99 -26.49 62.29
C GLY A 42 12.00 -26.55 61.11
N ARG A 43 12.41 -26.98 59.94
CA ARG A 43 11.53 -27.20 58.79
C ARG A 43 11.11 -28.66 58.70
N LYS A 44 9.79 -28.87 58.58
CA LYS A 44 9.17 -30.18 58.43
C LYS A 44 8.94 -30.47 56.96
N ILE A 45 9.82 -31.27 56.37
CA ILE A 45 9.77 -31.66 54.95
C ILE A 45 9.19 -33.07 54.86
N THR A 46 8.15 -33.21 54.05
CA THR A 46 7.65 -34.53 53.62
C THR A 46 8.25 -34.88 52.28
N ARG A 47 8.98 -36.00 52.24
CA ARG A 47 9.54 -36.57 51.01
C ARG A 47 8.70 -37.73 50.54
N LEU A 48 8.25 -37.66 49.27
CA LEU A 48 7.52 -38.72 48.56
C LEU A 48 8.48 -39.33 47.54
N VAL A 49 8.50 -40.63 47.40
CA VAL A 49 9.38 -41.33 46.44
C VAL A 49 8.64 -42.53 45.84
N GLY A 50 8.77 -42.66 44.55
CA GLY A 50 8.25 -43.76 43.73
C GLY A 50 6.76 -43.56 43.38
N ASP A 51 6.46 -43.54 42.11
CA ASP A 51 5.14 -43.44 41.49
C ASP A 51 4.18 -42.44 42.23
N VAL A 52 4.72 -41.20 42.45
CA VAL A 52 4.04 -40.19 43.19
C VAL A 52 2.86 -39.64 42.40
N GLN A 53 1.67 -39.67 42.99
CA GLN A 53 0.44 -39.13 42.43
C GLN A 53 -0.22 -38.14 43.42
N LEU A 54 -0.49 -36.94 42.92
CA LEU A 54 -1.05 -35.87 43.73
C LEU A 54 -2.29 -35.31 43.05
N LEU A 55 -3.23 -34.86 43.84
CA LEU A 55 -4.45 -34.19 43.37
C LEU A 55 -4.60 -32.84 44.07
N GLN A 56 -4.89 -31.80 43.33
CA GLN A 56 -5.35 -30.54 43.86
C GLN A 56 -6.47 -30.01 42.95
N ASP A 57 -7.67 -29.86 43.50
CA ASP A 57 -8.89 -29.54 42.73
C ASP A 57 -9.11 -30.58 41.59
N ASN A 58 -9.03 -30.12 40.30
CA ASN A 58 -9.10 -30.96 39.11
C ASN A 58 -7.73 -31.15 38.43
N VAL A 59 -6.64 -30.87 39.15
CA VAL A 59 -5.26 -31.01 38.61
C VAL A 59 -4.64 -32.28 39.19
N LEU A 60 -4.36 -33.25 38.32
CA LEU A 60 -3.59 -34.44 38.63
C LEU A 60 -2.12 -34.23 38.31
N MET A 61 -1.24 -34.68 39.19
CA MET A 61 0.20 -34.57 39.01
C MET A 61 0.88 -35.91 39.29
N TYR A 62 1.80 -36.26 38.43
CA TYR A 62 2.63 -37.47 38.50
C TYR A 62 4.11 -37.07 38.46
N CYS A 63 4.94 -37.76 39.29
CA CYS A 63 6.37 -37.62 39.27
C CYS A 63 7.11 -38.79 39.92
N ASP A 64 8.43 -38.86 39.75
CA ASP A 64 9.23 -39.91 40.40
C ASP A 64 9.46 -39.63 41.88
N SER A 65 9.59 -38.35 42.27
CA SER A 65 9.74 -37.96 43.69
C SER A 65 9.31 -36.55 43.92
N ALA A 66 8.88 -36.22 45.14
CA ALA A 66 8.51 -34.89 45.51
C ALA A 66 8.97 -34.51 46.92
N LEU A 67 9.18 -33.21 47.12
CA LEU A 67 9.41 -32.58 48.43
C LEU A 67 8.31 -31.58 48.73
N MET A 68 7.68 -31.74 49.89
CA MET A 68 6.60 -30.85 50.34
C MET A 68 7.01 -30.22 51.66
N ASP A 69 7.07 -28.87 51.69
CA ASP A 69 7.23 -28.09 52.91
C ASP A 69 5.87 -27.41 53.21
N LYS A 70 5.17 -27.94 54.21
CA LYS A 70 3.83 -27.44 54.60
C LYS A 70 3.87 -26.07 55.26
N GLU A 71 4.99 -25.74 55.97
CA GLU A 71 5.13 -24.45 56.65
C GLU A 71 5.48 -23.35 55.66
N ALA A 72 6.38 -23.64 54.72
CA ALA A 72 6.71 -22.73 53.63
C ALA A 72 5.64 -22.72 52.53
N ASN A 73 4.69 -23.66 52.52
CA ASN A 73 3.68 -23.85 51.49
C ASN A 73 4.30 -24.01 50.07
N THR A 74 5.39 -24.80 49.97
CA THR A 74 6.06 -25.10 48.75
C THR A 74 6.04 -26.58 48.39
N PHE A 75 6.10 -26.85 47.09
CA PHE A 75 6.11 -28.20 46.55
C PHE A 75 7.08 -28.31 45.37
N ASP A 76 8.02 -29.22 45.44
CA ASP A 76 9.01 -29.48 44.42
C ASP A 76 8.87 -30.93 43.91
N ALA A 77 8.68 -31.12 42.61
CA ALA A 77 8.61 -32.45 41.98
C ALA A 77 9.79 -32.69 41.03
N PHE A 78 10.27 -33.92 40.99
CA PHE A 78 11.43 -34.30 40.23
C PHE A 78 11.18 -35.67 39.50
N GLY A 79 11.68 -35.71 38.26
CA GLY A 79 11.62 -36.86 37.38
C GLY A 79 10.23 -37.10 36.80
N ARG A 80 10.14 -37.30 35.51
CA ARG A 80 8.92 -37.60 34.74
C ARG A 80 7.68 -36.81 35.21
N VAL A 81 7.87 -35.52 35.50
CA VAL A 81 6.76 -34.68 35.92
C VAL A 81 5.72 -34.62 34.80
N HIS A 82 4.49 -34.98 35.12
CA HIS A 82 3.33 -34.85 34.26
C HIS A 82 2.18 -34.23 35.03
N ILE A 83 1.65 -33.13 34.51
CA ILE A 83 0.50 -32.42 35.06
C ILE A 83 -0.64 -32.54 34.07
N GLU A 84 -1.78 -32.96 34.54
CA GLU A 84 -3.01 -33.12 33.75
C GLU A 84 -4.12 -32.26 34.36
N GLN A 85 -4.68 -31.40 33.52
CA GLN A 85 -5.84 -30.57 33.86
C GLN A 85 -6.79 -30.48 32.67
N ASP A 86 -7.98 -31.04 32.78
CA ASP A 86 -8.95 -31.13 31.68
C ASP A 86 -8.29 -31.80 30.43
N ASN A 87 -8.20 -31.07 29.31
CA ASN A 87 -7.53 -31.53 28.08
C ASN A 87 -6.06 -31.07 27.98
N THR A 88 -5.52 -30.41 29.00
CA THR A 88 -4.17 -29.88 29.00
C THR A 88 -3.21 -30.83 29.71
N HIS A 89 -2.15 -31.20 29.02
CA HIS A 89 -1.06 -32.03 29.54
C HIS A 89 0.24 -31.23 29.51
N THR A 90 0.95 -31.22 30.67
CA THR A 90 2.25 -30.57 30.76
C THR A 90 3.29 -31.56 31.24
N TYR A 91 4.39 -31.71 30.52
CA TYR A 91 5.49 -32.59 30.84
C TYR A 91 6.76 -31.76 31.15
N ALA A 92 7.54 -32.20 32.13
CA ALA A 92 8.81 -31.57 32.50
C ALA A 92 9.70 -32.55 33.27
N SER A 93 10.99 -32.20 33.51
CA SER A 93 11.82 -32.95 34.41
C SER A 93 11.71 -32.47 35.87
N ILE A 94 11.39 -31.21 36.06
CA ILE A 94 11.34 -30.57 37.37
C ILE A 94 10.17 -29.58 37.40
N LEU A 95 9.45 -29.56 38.56
CA LEU A 95 8.47 -28.52 38.88
C LEU A 95 8.81 -27.93 40.26
N TYR A 96 8.79 -26.61 40.34
CA TYR A 96 8.78 -25.84 41.59
C TYR A 96 7.44 -25.11 41.68
N TYR A 97 6.75 -25.30 42.84
CA TYR A 97 5.50 -24.64 43.09
C TYR A 97 5.54 -23.91 44.44
N ASP A 98 5.17 -22.62 44.45
CA ASP A 98 5.00 -21.80 45.63
C ASP A 98 3.52 -21.44 45.80
N GLY A 99 2.88 -22.02 46.79
CA GLY A 99 1.47 -21.83 47.08
C GLY A 99 1.15 -20.45 47.68
N ASN A 100 2.14 -19.71 48.22
CA ASN A 100 1.92 -18.35 48.72
C ASN A 100 1.81 -17.34 47.61
N THR A 101 2.66 -17.48 46.57
CA THR A 101 2.64 -16.65 45.35
C THR A 101 1.73 -17.24 44.28
N LYS A 102 1.32 -18.49 44.42
CA LYS A 102 0.58 -19.28 43.41
C LYS A 102 1.32 -19.37 42.05
N MET A 103 2.65 -19.49 42.13
CA MET A 103 3.52 -19.58 40.99
C MET A 103 4.04 -21.01 40.81
N ALA A 104 3.89 -21.55 39.59
CA ALA A 104 4.56 -22.78 39.18
C ALA A 104 5.66 -22.49 38.16
N ARG A 105 6.82 -23.17 38.30
CA ARG A 105 7.95 -23.09 37.39
C ARG A 105 8.37 -24.50 37.01
N LEU A 106 8.23 -24.81 35.75
CA LEU A 106 8.61 -26.08 35.14
C LEU A 106 9.94 -25.92 34.40
N LYS A 107 10.80 -26.91 34.50
CA LYS A 107 12.15 -26.86 33.89
C LYS A 107 12.50 -28.16 33.18
N ASN A 108 13.35 -28.00 32.19
CA ASN A 108 14.00 -29.02 31.37
C ASN A 108 13.01 -29.84 30.51
N ASN A 109 13.11 -29.65 29.21
CA ASN A 109 12.30 -30.34 28.20
C ASN A 109 10.80 -30.17 28.45
N VAL A 110 10.38 -28.95 28.75
CA VAL A 110 8.98 -28.65 29.03
C VAL A 110 8.16 -28.74 27.75
N VAL A 111 7.11 -29.55 27.80
CA VAL A 111 6.11 -29.68 26.73
C VAL A 111 4.73 -29.45 27.33
N LEU A 112 4.00 -28.47 26.81
CA LEU A 112 2.58 -28.25 27.15
C LEU A 112 1.74 -28.47 25.90
N THR A 113 0.64 -29.22 26.02
CA THR A 113 -0.29 -29.43 24.91
C THR A 113 -1.73 -29.53 25.39
N ASP A 114 -2.65 -28.98 24.59
CA ASP A 114 -4.10 -29.06 24.78
C ASP A 114 -4.80 -29.85 23.66
N GLY A 115 -4.00 -30.58 22.85
CA GLY A 115 -4.48 -31.31 21.67
C GLY A 115 -4.65 -30.46 20.42
N LYS A 116 -4.66 -29.11 20.52
CA LYS A 116 -4.74 -28.16 19.39
C LYS A 116 -3.42 -27.44 19.15
N ALA A 117 -2.72 -27.16 20.24
CA ALA A 117 -1.39 -26.53 20.20
C ALA A 117 -0.42 -27.30 21.08
N ARG A 118 0.86 -27.20 20.76
CA ARG A 118 1.96 -27.77 21.52
C ARG A 118 3.04 -26.72 21.71
N ILE A 119 3.43 -26.45 22.95
CA ILE A 119 4.50 -25.54 23.33
C ILE A 119 5.71 -26.38 23.79
N GLU A 120 6.89 -26.09 23.24
CA GLU A 120 8.18 -26.66 23.67
C GLU A 120 9.09 -25.54 24.15
N THR A 121 9.63 -25.68 25.37
CA THR A 121 10.58 -24.72 25.95
C THR A 121 11.48 -25.41 27.00
N GLN A 122 12.56 -24.76 27.40
CA GLN A 122 13.38 -25.24 28.52
C GLN A 122 12.85 -24.81 29.89
N GLU A 123 11.99 -23.78 29.93
CA GLU A 123 11.44 -23.26 31.16
C GLU A 123 10.07 -22.62 30.91
N LEU A 124 9.08 -23.04 31.69
CA LEU A 124 7.71 -22.53 31.62
C LEU A 124 7.25 -22.06 33.01
N TYR A 125 6.60 -20.94 33.04
CA TYR A 125 6.01 -20.38 34.24
C TYR A 125 4.50 -20.34 34.12
N TYR A 126 3.82 -20.60 35.22
CA TYR A 126 2.38 -20.45 35.34
C TYR A 126 2.05 -19.61 36.57
N ASP A 127 1.58 -18.40 36.34
CA ASP A 127 1.04 -17.49 37.37
C ASP A 127 -0.47 -17.72 37.47
N MET A 128 -0.87 -18.49 38.50
CA MET A 128 -2.28 -18.86 38.72
C MET A 128 -3.08 -17.66 39.18
N SER A 129 -2.47 -16.68 39.87
CA SER A 129 -3.17 -15.49 40.37
C SER A 129 -3.61 -14.57 39.23
N ASN A 130 -2.72 -14.37 38.27
CA ASN A 130 -2.97 -13.54 37.09
C ASN A 130 -3.45 -14.34 35.87
N LYS A 131 -3.47 -15.68 35.99
CA LYS A 131 -3.85 -16.62 34.93
C LYS A 131 -3.01 -16.42 33.65
N ILE A 132 -1.68 -16.37 33.83
CA ILE A 132 -0.72 -16.17 32.74
C ILE A 132 0.22 -17.39 32.69
N THR A 133 0.33 -18.00 31.52
CA THR A 133 1.36 -18.99 31.23
C THR A 133 2.41 -18.33 30.34
N TYR A 134 3.72 -18.43 30.67
CA TYR A 134 4.75 -17.77 29.88
C TYR A 134 6.08 -18.48 29.91
N TYR A 135 6.87 -18.24 28.86
CA TYR A 135 8.31 -18.61 28.77
C TYR A 135 9.11 -17.37 28.35
N ILE A 136 10.40 -17.31 28.76
CA ILE A 136 11.30 -16.18 28.50
C ILE A 136 12.69 -16.58 27.99
N VAL A 137 12.94 -17.88 27.87
CA VAL A 137 14.23 -18.46 27.47
C VAL A 137 14.25 -19.05 26.06
N GLY A 138 13.24 -18.71 25.28
CA GLY A 138 12.98 -19.28 23.96
C GLY A 138 11.97 -20.40 24.01
N GLY A 139 11.11 -20.45 22.97
CA GLY A 139 10.10 -21.49 22.83
C GLY A 139 9.67 -21.66 21.39
N ARG A 140 9.06 -22.83 21.15
CA ARG A 140 8.40 -23.19 19.90
C ARG A 140 6.95 -23.53 20.19
N VAL A 141 6.07 -23.00 19.38
CA VAL A 141 4.65 -23.31 19.43
C VAL A 141 4.24 -23.92 18.11
N TYR A 142 3.72 -25.12 18.16
CA TYR A 142 3.19 -25.86 17.02
C TYR A 142 1.66 -25.74 17.06
N ARG A 143 1.05 -25.29 15.97
CA ARG A 143 -0.39 -25.22 15.80
C ARG A 143 -0.74 -25.58 14.36
N GLU A 144 -1.52 -26.64 14.16
CA GLU A 144 -1.80 -27.19 12.84
C GLU A 144 -0.48 -27.45 12.08
N GLU A 145 -0.27 -26.81 10.93
CA GLU A 145 0.95 -26.93 10.13
C GLU A 145 1.96 -25.78 10.39
N SER A 146 1.60 -24.81 11.25
CA SER A 146 2.43 -23.66 11.55
C SER A 146 3.37 -23.89 12.73
N ILE A 147 4.58 -23.37 12.63
CA ILE A 147 5.59 -23.35 13.70
C ILE A 147 5.92 -21.90 14.02
N ILE A 148 5.70 -21.52 15.29
CA ILE A 148 6.02 -20.18 15.80
C ILE A 148 7.23 -20.30 16.72
N LYS A 149 8.29 -19.56 16.48
CA LYS A 149 9.48 -19.43 17.31
C LYS A 149 9.56 -18.02 17.88
N SER A 150 9.91 -17.88 19.16
CA SER A 150 10.13 -16.58 19.77
C SER A 150 11.02 -16.67 21.01
N ARG A 151 11.62 -15.56 21.42
CA ARG A 151 12.40 -15.49 22.66
C ARG A 151 11.50 -15.62 23.89
N ALA A 152 10.32 -14.99 23.87
CA ALA A 152 9.37 -15.05 24.96
C ALA A 152 7.93 -15.18 24.42
N GLY A 153 7.11 -15.95 25.12
CA GLY A 153 5.69 -16.11 24.84
C GLY A 153 4.87 -15.95 26.12
N TYR A 154 3.72 -15.30 26.03
CA TYR A 154 2.81 -15.06 27.13
C TYR A 154 1.38 -15.38 26.69
N TYR A 155 0.70 -16.26 27.42
CA TYR A 155 -0.70 -16.57 27.19
C TYR A 155 -1.54 -16.11 28.37
N TYR A 156 -2.44 -15.17 28.14
CA TYR A 156 -3.40 -14.63 29.09
C TYR A 156 -4.71 -15.39 28.95
N THR A 157 -4.96 -16.37 29.82
CA THR A 157 -6.12 -17.27 29.66
C THR A 157 -7.47 -16.56 29.87
N ASN A 158 -7.50 -15.42 30.59
CA ASN A 158 -8.71 -14.63 30.79
C ASN A 158 -9.20 -13.89 29.55
N THR A 159 -8.28 -13.49 28.67
CA THR A 159 -8.58 -12.66 27.49
C THR A 159 -8.38 -13.39 26.18
N GLY A 160 -7.86 -14.60 26.22
CA GLY A 160 -7.48 -15.34 25.03
C GLY A 160 -6.30 -14.74 24.26
N ASP A 161 -5.57 -13.78 24.85
CA ASP A 161 -4.46 -13.10 24.19
C ASP A 161 -3.15 -13.89 24.35
N VAL A 162 -2.48 -14.15 23.24
CA VAL A 162 -1.14 -14.73 23.17
C VAL A 162 -0.17 -13.69 22.60
N PHE A 163 0.89 -13.37 23.33
CA PHE A 163 1.96 -12.51 22.86
C PHE A 163 3.22 -13.32 22.60
N PHE A 164 3.84 -13.08 21.45
CA PHE A 164 5.18 -13.55 21.13
C PHE A 164 6.10 -12.34 21.01
N ARG A 165 7.26 -12.37 21.66
CA ARG A 165 8.18 -11.23 21.71
C ARG A 165 9.61 -11.67 21.46
N GLY A 166 10.33 -10.81 20.72
CA GLY A 166 11.76 -10.95 20.42
C GLY A 166 12.03 -12.04 19.37
N ASN A 167 12.38 -11.59 18.17
CA ASN A 167 12.69 -12.44 17.02
C ASN A 167 11.59 -13.49 16.76
N VAL A 168 10.36 -13.01 16.62
CA VAL A 168 9.24 -13.88 16.26
C VAL A 168 9.43 -14.35 14.83
N ASP A 169 9.41 -15.66 14.62
CA ASP A 169 9.54 -16.32 13.31
C ASP A 169 8.42 -17.36 13.18
N ILE A 170 7.59 -17.18 12.16
CA ILE A 170 6.48 -18.08 11.83
C ILE A 170 6.78 -18.76 10.50
N GLU A 171 6.81 -20.06 10.51
CA GLU A 171 6.87 -20.93 9.35
C GLU A 171 5.50 -21.59 9.16
N ASP A 172 4.83 -21.26 8.05
CA ASP A 172 3.55 -21.82 7.61
C ASP A 172 3.69 -22.28 6.16
N PRO A 173 3.02 -23.34 5.69
CA PRO A 173 3.10 -23.77 4.29
C PRO A 173 2.76 -22.68 3.26
N LYS A 174 1.94 -21.70 3.64
CA LYS A 174 1.45 -20.63 2.75
C LYS A 174 2.23 -19.33 2.85
N TYR A 175 2.98 -19.13 3.95
CA TYR A 175 3.73 -17.89 4.19
C TYR A 175 4.82 -18.09 5.24
N LYS A 176 5.81 -17.20 5.23
CA LYS A 176 6.76 -17.00 6.33
C LYS A 176 6.58 -15.60 6.87
N LEU A 177 6.66 -15.45 8.21
CA LEU A 177 6.51 -14.16 8.84
C LEU A 177 7.61 -13.97 9.89
N THR A 178 8.28 -12.81 9.85
CA THR A 178 9.17 -12.36 10.90
C THR A 178 8.63 -11.07 11.51
N SER A 179 8.70 -10.93 12.84
CA SER A 179 8.20 -9.74 13.54
C SER A 179 8.97 -9.49 14.84
N ASP A 180 9.00 -8.24 15.29
CA ASP A 180 9.54 -7.91 16.61
C ASP A 180 8.63 -8.44 17.73
N THR A 181 7.34 -8.21 17.58
CA THR A 181 6.30 -8.64 18.52
C THR A 181 5.00 -8.93 17.76
N LEU A 182 4.36 -10.01 18.15
CA LEU A 182 3.09 -10.43 17.60
C LEU A 182 2.11 -10.74 18.75
N LYS A 183 0.88 -10.28 18.60
CA LYS A 183 -0.24 -10.66 19.44
C LYS A 183 -1.23 -11.46 18.62
N TYR A 184 -1.66 -12.60 19.13
CA TYR A 184 -2.76 -13.40 18.57
C TYR A 184 -3.84 -13.55 19.62
N ASN A 185 -5.09 -13.42 19.26
CA ASN A 185 -6.21 -13.66 20.16
C ASN A 185 -6.97 -14.92 19.70
N VAL A 186 -7.08 -15.91 20.59
CA VAL A 186 -7.62 -17.24 20.27
C VAL A 186 -9.14 -17.25 20.07
N ASP A 187 -9.86 -16.24 20.57
CA ASP A 187 -11.32 -16.17 20.48
C ASP A 187 -11.75 -15.45 19.19
N THR A 188 -11.01 -14.41 18.82
CA THR A 188 -11.32 -13.58 17.64
C THR A 188 -10.58 -14.01 16.39
N ASP A 189 -9.50 -14.80 16.50
CA ASP A 189 -8.57 -15.17 15.45
C ASP A 189 -7.87 -13.97 14.76
N ILE A 190 -7.71 -12.87 15.51
CA ILE A 190 -7.01 -11.68 15.05
C ILE A 190 -5.55 -11.74 15.47
N THR A 191 -4.66 -11.60 14.47
CA THR A 191 -3.23 -11.40 14.67
C THR A 191 -2.89 -9.91 14.53
N THR A 192 -2.18 -9.34 15.50
CA THR A 192 -1.71 -7.95 15.48
C THR A 192 -0.19 -7.92 15.48
N PHE A 193 0.40 -7.13 14.58
CA PHE A 193 1.84 -6.97 14.43
C PHE A 193 2.29 -5.68 15.11
N PHE A 194 3.42 -5.73 15.84
CA PHE A 194 4.04 -4.58 16.50
C PHE A 194 5.53 -4.56 16.18
N GLY A 195 6.01 -3.42 15.68
CA GLY A 195 7.39 -3.28 15.23
C GLY A 195 7.60 -3.83 13.81
N ASN A 196 8.86 -3.94 13.41
CA ASN A 196 9.22 -4.36 12.07
C ASN A 196 8.70 -5.78 11.78
N THR A 197 7.86 -5.87 10.78
CA THR A 197 7.26 -7.13 10.36
C THR A 197 7.49 -7.33 8.87
N THR A 198 7.92 -8.51 8.49
CA THR A 198 8.04 -8.93 7.09
C THR A 198 7.28 -10.23 6.89
N ILE A 199 6.45 -10.27 5.85
CA ILE A 199 5.64 -11.42 5.46
C ILE A 199 6.04 -11.81 4.04
N TYR A 200 6.40 -13.06 3.83
CA TYR A 200 6.74 -13.62 2.53
C TYR A 200 5.70 -14.66 2.12
N ASN A 201 5.24 -14.58 0.90
CA ASN A 201 4.54 -15.65 0.23
C ASN A 201 5.12 -15.86 -1.17
N ASP A 202 4.60 -16.83 -1.94
CA ASP A 202 5.13 -17.17 -3.28
C ASP A 202 5.19 -16.00 -4.27
N LYS A 203 4.39 -14.96 -4.05
CA LYS A 203 4.21 -13.85 -4.99
C LYS A 203 4.70 -12.51 -4.47
N ASN A 204 4.65 -12.29 -3.16
CA ASN A 204 4.85 -10.97 -2.57
C ASN A 204 5.73 -11.03 -1.31
N GLU A 205 6.50 -9.98 -1.13
CA GLU A 205 7.11 -9.58 0.13
C GLU A 205 6.34 -8.36 0.66
N ILE A 206 5.81 -8.45 1.89
CA ILE A 206 5.12 -7.36 2.57
C ILE A 206 5.96 -6.94 3.78
N LYS A 207 6.30 -5.66 3.86
CA LYS A 207 6.97 -5.04 5.00
C LYS A 207 6.04 -4.01 5.63
N CYS A 208 5.95 -3.98 6.96
CA CYS A 208 5.20 -2.97 7.70
C CYS A 208 5.73 -2.81 9.12
N ASN A 209 5.39 -1.70 9.78
CA ASN A 209 5.77 -1.48 11.18
C ASN A 209 4.66 -1.89 12.16
N ASN A 210 3.43 -1.92 11.70
CA ASN A 210 2.27 -2.35 12.46
C ASN A 210 1.15 -2.78 11.53
N GLY A 211 0.21 -3.52 12.07
CA GLY A 211 -0.95 -3.96 11.32
C GLY A 211 -1.70 -5.08 12.05
N TRP A 212 -2.74 -5.55 11.43
CA TRP A 212 -3.50 -6.70 11.92
C TRP A 212 -4.07 -7.51 10.76
N TYR A 213 -4.31 -8.78 11.03
CA TYR A 213 -4.96 -9.71 10.12
C TYR A 213 -6.04 -10.49 10.87
N ASP A 214 -7.26 -10.43 10.38
CA ASP A 214 -8.40 -11.23 10.81
C ASP A 214 -8.51 -12.45 9.90
N THR A 215 -8.20 -13.63 10.44
CA THR A 215 -8.22 -14.88 9.66
C THR A 215 -9.62 -15.38 9.38
N LYS A 216 -10.62 -15.05 10.22
CA LYS A 216 -12.04 -15.41 10.01
C LYS A 216 -12.65 -14.62 8.87
N GLN A 217 -12.44 -13.30 8.86
CA GLN A 217 -12.98 -12.41 7.83
C GLN A 217 -12.09 -12.35 6.60
N ASN A 218 -10.83 -12.82 6.69
CA ASN A 218 -9.85 -12.78 5.61
C ASN A 218 -9.48 -11.36 5.19
N VAL A 219 -9.43 -10.43 6.14
CA VAL A 219 -9.08 -9.02 5.93
C VAL A 219 -7.84 -8.63 6.71
N ALA A 220 -7.03 -7.75 6.13
CA ALA A 220 -5.82 -7.23 6.75
C ALA A 220 -5.78 -5.71 6.68
N SER A 221 -5.11 -5.10 7.65
CA SER A 221 -4.76 -3.68 7.61
C SER A 221 -3.29 -3.52 8.01
N PHE A 222 -2.55 -2.77 7.21
CA PHE A 222 -1.15 -2.45 7.42
C PHE A 222 -1.03 -0.95 7.64
N GLY A 223 -0.24 -0.55 8.61
CA GLY A 223 -0.06 0.85 8.99
C GLY A 223 1.15 1.50 8.30
N LYS A 224 1.83 2.39 9.00
CA LYS A 224 2.93 3.18 8.45
C LYS A 224 4.06 2.33 7.86
N ASN A 225 4.70 2.88 6.82
CA ASN A 225 5.82 2.26 6.12
C ASN A 225 5.48 0.90 5.53
N THR A 226 4.24 0.71 5.09
CA THR A 226 3.87 -0.51 4.38
C THR A 226 4.45 -0.50 3.00
N LYS A 227 5.18 -1.58 2.68
CA LYS A 227 5.74 -1.82 1.36
C LYS A 227 5.37 -3.21 0.88
N ILE A 228 4.77 -3.29 -0.30
CA ILE A 228 4.47 -4.56 -0.98
C ILE A 228 5.34 -4.64 -2.22
N ILE A 229 6.08 -5.71 -2.34
CA ILE A 229 7.03 -5.92 -3.44
C ILE A 229 6.66 -7.23 -4.13
N ASN A 230 6.48 -7.17 -5.44
CA ASN A 230 6.44 -8.36 -6.30
C ASN A 230 7.48 -8.23 -7.44
N SER A 231 7.46 -9.15 -8.41
CA SER A 231 8.47 -9.21 -9.47
C SER A 231 8.59 -7.94 -10.31
N THR A 232 7.49 -7.19 -10.51
CA THR A 232 7.45 -6.03 -11.42
C THR A 232 6.88 -4.78 -10.77
N GLN A 233 6.32 -4.89 -9.57
CA GLN A 233 5.59 -3.79 -8.94
C GLN A 233 6.02 -3.59 -7.49
N VAL A 234 6.02 -2.33 -7.08
CA VAL A 234 6.25 -1.93 -5.69
C VAL A 234 5.17 -0.95 -5.28
N LEU A 235 4.48 -1.24 -4.18
CA LEU A 235 3.53 -0.33 -3.54
C LEU A 235 4.11 0.12 -2.20
N ASP A 236 4.32 1.42 -2.04
CA ASP A 236 4.62 2.06 -0.75
C ASP A 236 3.36 2.81 -0.28
N ALA A 237 2.92 2.59 0.96
CA ALA A 237 1.72 3.25 1.50
C ALA A 237 1.83 3.51 3.00
N ASP A 238 1.21 4.62 3.47
CA ASP A 238 1.13 4.93 4.90
C ASP A 238 0.00 4.17 5.61
N SER A 239 -1.01 3.74 4.86
CA SER A 239 -2.09 2.91 5.37
C SER A 239 -2.68 2.09 4.22
N LEU A 240 -2.73 0.79 4.41
CA LEU A 240 -3.27 -0.16 3.44
C LEU A 240 -4.27 -1.09 4.11
N TYR A 241 -5.46 -1.19 3.57
CA TYR A 241 -6.46 -2.22 3.89
C TYR A 241 -6.53 -3.22 2.73
N TYR A 242 -6.70 -4.50 3.04
CA TYR A 242 -6.84 -5.55 2.04
C TYR A 242 -7.91 -6.56 2.43
N ASP A 243 -8.86 -6.81 1.54
CA ASP A 243 -9.91 -7.81 1.65
C ASP A 243 -9.60 -8.94 0.66
N ARG A 244 -9.11 -10.07 1.19
CA ARG A 244 -8.68 -11.21 0.37
C ARG A 244 -9.84 -11.91 -0.33
N ASN A 245 -11.04 -11.92 0.30
CA ASN A 245 -12.21 -12.56 -0.30
C ASN A 245 -12.70 -11.82 -1.55
N LYS A 246 -12.48 -10.49 -1.58
CA LYS A 246 -12.82 -9.63 -2.72
C LYS A 246 -11.65 -9.36 -3.64
N SER A 247 -10.45 -9.85 -3.30
CA SER A 247 -9.21 -9.50 -4.00
C SER A 247 -9.06 -7.99 -4.19
N TYR A 248 -9.38 -7.23 -3.12
CA TYR A 248 -9.49 -5.79 -3.11
C TYR A 248 -8.58 -5.17 -2.05
N GLY A 249 -7.81 -4.17 -2.46
CA GLY A 249 -6.97 -3.36 -1.58
C GLY A 249 -7.33 -1.87 -1.66
N LYS A 250 -7.11 -1.15 -0.57
CA LYS A 250 -7.31 0.29 -0.47
C LYS A 250 -6.16 0.96 0.24
N ALA A 251 -5.48 1.88 -0.44
CA ALA A 251 -4.46 2.74 0.16
C ALA A 251 -5.07 4.08 0.58
N MET A 252 -4.61 4.60 1.73
CA MET A 252 -5.05 5.88 2.31
C MET A 252 -3.85 6.63 2.87
N ASN A 253 -4.00 7.97 2.99
CA ASN A 253 -2.98 8.88 3.55
C ASN A 253 -1.67 8.98 2.74
N GLY A 254 -1.76 8.68 1.45
CA GLY A 254 -0.63 8.70 0.55
C GLY A 254 -0.12 7.32 0.15
N PHE A 255 0.14 7.15 -1.14
CA PHE A 255 0.82 5.97 -1.66
C PHE A 255 1.64 6.31 -2.90
N ILE A 256 2.62 5.46 -3.17
CA ILE A 256 3.41 5.44 -4.39
C ILE A 256 3.36 4.02 -4.95
N TRP A 257 2.88 3.90 -6.16
CA TRP A 257 2.89 2.64 -6.90
C TRP A 257 3.84 2.73 -8.09
N ARG A 258 4.79 1.82 -8.16
CA ARG A 258 5.79 1.74 -9.23
C ARG A 258 5.58 0.46 -10.02
N ASP A 259 5.57 0.59 -11.33
CA ASP A 259 5.52 -0.53 -12.26
C ASP A 259 6.71 -0.45 -13.23
N THR A 260 7.65 -1.37 -13.08
CA THR A 260 8.87 -1.40 -13.91
C THR A 260 8.58 -1.84 -15.35
N SER A 261 7.50 -2.60 -15.58
CA SER A 261 7.12 -3.04 -16.93
C SER A 261 6.58 -1.89 -17.79
N MET A 262 5.96 -0.90 -17.15
CA MET A 262 5.45 0.32 -17.81
C MET A 262 6.40 1.52 -17.70
N ASN A 263 7.48 1.43 -16.92
CA ASN A 263 8.31 2.58 -16.53
C ASN A 263 7.48 3.72 -15.90
N VAL A 264 6.46 3.39 -15.14
CA VAL A 264 5.51 4.34 -14.52
C VAL A 264 5.60 4.30 -13.01
N GLU A 265 5.54 5.49 -12.43
CA GLU A 265 5.34 5.70 -11.00
C GLU A 265 4.06 6.53 -10.80
N ILE A 266 3.12 6.06 -9.99
CA ILE A 266 1.85 6.74 -9.67
C ILE A 266 1.85 7.16 -8.22
N HIS A 267 1.54 8.42 -7.95
CA HIS A 267 1.39 8.99 -6.62
C HIS A 267 -0.04 9.48 -6.43
N ALA A 268 -0.63 9.25 -5.26
CA ALA A 268 -1.91 9.84 -4.88
C ALA A 268 -2.12 9.77 -3.36
N GLN A 269 -3.15 10.47 -2.87
CA GLN A 269 -3.56 10.39 -1.47
C GLN A 269 -4.40 9.15 -1.18
N ARG A 270 -5.12 8.64 -2.18
CA ARG A 270 -5.96 7.45 -2.10
C ARG A 270 -5.87 6.61 -3.35
N GLY A 271 -5.99 5.29 -3.17
CA GLY A 271 -6.03 4.34 -4.27
C GLY A 271 -6.84 3.11 -3.94
N ASP A 272 -7.48 2.55 -4.98
CA ASP A 272 -8.17 1.27 -4.94
C ASP A 272 -7.47 0.30 -5.88
N PHE A 273 -7.19 -0.90 -5.40
CA PHE A 273 -6.45 -1.95 -6.09
C PHE A 273 -7.32 -3.19 -6.21
N PHE A 274 -7.37 -3.80 -7.39
CA PHE A 274 -8.08 -5.03 -7.64
C PHE A 274 -7.12 -6.03 -8.31
N GLU A 275 -7.00 -7.22 -7.76
CA GLU A 275 -6.13 -8.26 -8.34
C GLU A 275 -6.61 -8.66 -9.74
N GLU A 276 -7.94 -8.65 -9.94
CA GLU A 276 -8.54 -8.86 -11.25
C GLU A 276 -7.98 -7.85 -12.25
N ARG A 277 -7.30 -8.34 -13.30
CA ARG A 277 -6.67 -7.53 -14.34
C ARG A 277 -5.65 -6.50 -13.81
N LYS A 278 -5.12 -6.70 -12.61
CA LYS A 278 -4.18 -5.79 -11.93
C LYS A 278 -4.62 -4.32 -12.01
N ARG A 279 -5.89 -4.09 -11.71
CA ARG A 279 -6.54 -2.78 -11.85
C ARG A 279 -6.18 -1.87 -10.68
N ILE A 280 -5.85 -0.62 -10.99
CA ILE A 280 -5.58 0.42 -10.00
C ILE A 280 -6.36 1.70 -10.36
N TYR A 281 -6.95 2.32 -9.34
CA TYR A 281 -7.44 3.70 -9.36
C TYR A 281 -6.63 4.53 -8.37
N ALA A 282 -6.18 5.70 -8.81
CA ALA A 282 -5.47 6.66 -7.99
C ALA A 282 -6.18 8.00 -8.06
N TYR A 283 -6.50 8.59 -6.92
CA TYR A 283 -7.27 9.83 -6.86
C TYR A 283 -6.87 10.69 -5.66
N GLN A 284 -7.31 11.97 -5.67
CA GLN A 284 -6.90 13.02 -4.75
C GLN A 284 -5.40 13.34 -4.88
N LYS A 285 -5.11 14.43 -5.62
CA LYS A 285 -3.76 14.88 -5.97
C LYS A 285 -2.98 13.79 -6.74
N ALA A 286 -3.68 13.06 -7.59
CA ALA A 286 -3.09 11.98 -8.34
C ALA A 286 -2.19 12.51 -9.48
N PHE A 287 -0.98 11.97 -9.57
CA PHE A 287 -0.09 12.20 -10.70
C PHE A 287 0.73 10.95 -10.99
N ALA A 288 1.18 10.84 -12.23
CA ALA A 288 2.07 9.80 -12.70
C ALA A 288 3.36 10.39 -13.28
N ILE A 289 4.45 9.65 -13.17
CA ILE A 289 5.72 9.93 -13.81
C ILE A 289 6.01 8.77 -14.76
N TYR A 290 6.04 9.03 -16.05
CA TYR A 290 6.48 8.09 -17.08
C TYR A 290 7.92 8.39 -17.43
N ASN A 291 8.83 7.47 -17.13
CA ASN A 291 10.26 7.65 -17.32
C ASN A 291 10.67 7.35 -18.75
N LEU A 292 11.23 8.33 -19.42
CA LEU A 292 11.88 8.26 -20.73
C LEU A 292 13.40 8.29 -20.56
N ASP A 293 14.17 7.96 -21.59
CA ASP A 293 15.64 7.82 -21.45
C ASP A 293 16.34 9.11 -20.99
N ASN A 294 15.94 10.27 -21.51
CA ASN A 294 16.60 11.56 -21.22
C ASN A 294 15.65 12.59 -20.55
N ASP A 295 14.40 12.24 -20.30
CA ASP A 295 13.39 13.11 -19.72
C ASP A 295 12.33 12.29 -18.98
N SER A 296 11.36 12.95 -18.38
CA SER A 296 10.19 12.31 -17.79
C SER A 296 8.94 13.06 -18.18
N LEU A 297 7.89 12.30 -18.48
CA LEU A 297 6.56 12.85 -18.72
C LEU A 297 5.78 12.80 -17.41
N PHE A 298 5.47 13.97 -16.87
CA PHE A 298 4.61 14.15 -15.70
C PHE A 298 3.16 14.29 -16.15
N ILE A 299 2.26 13.54 -15.55
CA ILE A 299 0.86 13.48 -15.94
C ILE A 299 0.01 13.60 -14.68
N SER A 300 -0.98 14.47 -14.64
CA SER A 300 -1.95 14.54 -13.54
C SER A 300 -3.38 14.64 -14.03
N GLY A 301 -4.32 14.36 -13.16
CA GLY A 301 -5.76 14.51 -13.37
C GLY A 301 -6.53 14.20 -12.10
N ASP A 302 -7.86 14.26 -12.18
CA ASP A 302 -8.72 13.99 -11.01
C ASP A 302 -8.61 12.52 -10.59
N THR A 303 -8.51 11.61 -11.56
CA THR A 303 -8.35 10.16 -11.35
C THR A 303 -7.42 9.58 -12.40
N LEU A 304 -6.44 8.80 -11.95
CA LEU A 304 -5.60 7.97 -12.79
C LEU A 304 -6.05 6.52 -12.66
N PHE A 305 -6.03 5.80 -13.78
CA PHE A 305 -6.47 4.43 -13.88
C PHE A 305 -5.47 3.62 -14.70
N SER A 306 -5.16 2.40 -14.26
CA SER A 306 -4.39 1.43 -15.05
C SER A 306 -4.97 0.03 -14.86
N GLN A 307 -4.92 -0.79 -15.92
CA GLN A 307 -5.25 -2.22 -15.87
C GLN A 307 -4.62 -3.00 -17.02
N GLU A 308 -4.58 -4.31 -16.91
CA GLU A 308 -4.34 -5.22 -18.03
C GLU A 308 -5.57 -5.26 -18.96
N LYS A 309 -5.37 -5.41 -20.26
CA LYS A 309 -6.46 -5.40 -21.26
C LYS A 309 -7.43 -6.55 -21.05
N SER A 310 -6.91 -7.75 -20.79
CA SER A 310 -7.70 -8.94 -20.49
C SER A 310 -6.87 -9.94 -19.68
N GLU A 311 -7.45 -11.05 -19.29
CA GLU A 311 -6.73 -12.14 -18.61
C GLU A 311 -5.68 -12.81 -19.51
N THR A 312 -5.91 -12.79 -20.82
CA THR A 312 -5.00 -13.38 -21.82
C THR A 312 -4.05 -12.36 -22.45
N ASP A 313 -4.40 -11.07 -22.41
CA ASP A 313 -3.57 -9.97 -22.89
C ASP A 313 -3.12 -9.12 -21.69
N THR A 314 -1.90 -9.38 -21.22
CA THR A 314 -1.28 -8.68 -20.07
C THR A 314 -0.72 -7.31 -20.43
N THR A 315 -0.86 -6.85 -21.70
CA THR A 315 -0.53 -5.46 -22.02
C THR A 315 -1.44 -4.51 -21.25
N LYS A 316 -0.89 -3.41 -20.79
CA LYS A 316 -1.58 -2.48 -19.93
C LYS A 316 -2.09 -1.27 -20.68
N VAL A 317 -3.18 -0.74 -20.17
CA VAL A 317 -3.69 0.58 -20.53
C VAL A 317 -3.58 1.51 -19.32
N PHE A 318 -3.34 2.78 -19.61
CA PHE A 318 -3.31 3.85 -18.61
C PHE A 318 -4.26 4.96 -19.05
N GLN A 319 -5.08 5.46 -18.15
CA GLN A 319 -6.08 6.48 -18.41
C GLN A 319 -6.04 7.57 -17.35
N VAL A 320 -6.31 8.79 -17.78
CA VAL A 320 -6.47 9.93 -16.89
C VAL A 320 -7.84 10.56 -17.17
N PHE A 321 -8.63 10.71 -16.13
CA PHE A 321 -9.97 11.26 -16.22
C PHE A 321 -10.02 12.66 -15.61
N ARG A 322 -10.51 13.59 -16.38
CA ARG A 322 -10.76 14.99 -16.07
C ARG A 322 -9.53 15.80 -15.69
N ASN A 323 -9.52 17.03 -16.14
CA ASN A 323 -8.49 18.02 -15.80
C ASN A 323 -7.06 17.52 -16.03
N SER A 324 -6.86 16.75 -17.11
CA SER A 324 -5.57 16.17 -17.41
C SER A 324 -4.55 17.25 -17.79
N LYS A 325 -3.41 17.24 -17.10
CA LYS A 325 -2.25 18.08 -17.40
C LYS A 325 -1.05 17.20 -17.66
N ILE A 326 -0.24 17.58 -18.62
CA ILE A 326 1.05 16.94 -18.87
C ILE A 326 2.17 17.98 -18.88
N PHE A 327 3.34 17.54 -18.44
CA PHE A 327 4.56 18.33 -18.51
C PHE A 327 5.76 17.44 -18.84
N MET A 328 6.45 17.80 -19.89
CA MET A 328 7.76 17.31 -20.29
C MET A 328 8.58 18.53 -20.69
N ARG A 329 9.91 18.47 -20.63
CA ARG A 329 10.76 19.63 -20.90
C ARG A 329 10.50 20.23 -22.30
N SER A 330 10.32 19.38 -23.31
CA SER A 330 10.04 19.78 -24.70
C SER A 330 8.55 19.95 -25.02
N MET A 331 7.65 19.48 -24.15
CA MET A 331 6.21 19.50 -24.46
C MET A 331 5.37 19.65 -23.17
N GLN A 332 4.37 20.51 -23.21
CA GLN A 332 3.37 20.67 -22.18
C GLN A 332 1.98 20.52 -22.79
N GLY A 333 0.99 20.16 -21.97
CA GLY A 333 -0.35 19.99 -22.52
C GLY A 333 -1.45 19.95 -21.48
N VAL A 334 -2.67 20.18 -21.97
CA VAL A 334 -3.89 20.01 -21.21
C VAL A 334 -4.96 19.35 -22.08
N CYS A 335 -5.77 18.50 -21.48
CA CYS A 335 -6.98 17.95 -22.09
C CYS A 335 -7.97 17.58 -20.98
N ASP A 336 -9.18 17.13 -21.33
CA ASP A 336 -10.06 16.55 -20.32
C ASP A 336 -9.60 15.13 -19.97
N SER A 337 -9.36 14.30 -20.96
CA SER A 337 -9.04 12.89 -20.76
C SER A 337 -7.85 12.45 -21.60
N LEU A 338 -7.03 11.59 -21.03
CA LEU A 338 -5.86 10.98 -21.68
C LEU A 338 -5.97 9.46 -21.62
N TYR A 339 -5.63 8.79 -22.71
CA TYR A 339 -5.51 7.34 -22.81
C TYR A 339 -4.16 6.96 -23.40
N TYR A 340 -3.46 6.05 -22.74
CA TYR A 340 -2.23 5.44 -23.24
C TYR A 340 -2.40 3.94 -23.38
N ASP A 341 -2.02 3.41 -24.52
CA ASP A 341 -2.01 1.98 -24.82
C ASP A 341 -0.58 1.49 -24.97
N MET A 342 -0.18 0.58 -24.10
CA MET A 342 1.17 0.02 -24.12
C MET A 342 1.42 -0.82 -25.41
N ALA A 343 0.37 -1.43 -25.99
CA ALA A 343 0.52 -2.29 -27.17
C ALA A 343 0.98 -1.50 -28.42
N ASP A 344 0.50 -0.26 -28.57
CA ASP A 344 0.87 0.60 -29.70
C ASP A 344 1.69 1.82 -29.28
N SER A 345 2.01 1.91 -28.00
CA SER A 345 2.81 2.99 -27.40
C SER A 345 2.30 4.40 -27.75
N THR A 346 0.97 4.56 -27.78
CA THR A 346 0.33 5.80 -28.22
C THR A 346 -0.42 6.49 -27.08
N PHE A 347 -0.06 7.74 -26.81
CA PHE A 347 -0.86 8.66 -25.98
C PHE A 347 -1.95 9.29 -26.85
N ARG A 348 -3.19 9.25 -26.36
CA ARG A 348 -4.38 9.84 -27.00
C ARG A 348 -5.00 10.85 -26.08
N PHE A 349 -5.05 12.10 -26.54
CA PHE A 349 -5.60 13.24 -25.80
C PHE A 349 -6.99 13.57 -26.38
N TYR A 350 -7.99 13.61 -25.51
CA TYR A 350 -9.39 13.80 -25.89
C TYR A 350 -10.01 15.02 -25.23
N VAL A 351 -11.02 15.55 -25.86
CA VAL A 351 -11.85 16.67 -25.42
C VAL A 351 -11.03 17.96 -25.21
N LYS A 352 -10.98 18.75 -26.30
CA LYS A 352 -10.29 20.04 -26.35
C LYS A 352 -8.81 19.97 -25.95
N PRO A 353 -8.03 19.02 -26.50
CA PRO A 353 -6.61 18.94 -26.20
C PRO A 353 -5.88 20.16 -26.75
N VAL A 354 -4.94 20.64 -25.95
CA VAL A 354 -3.97 21.66 -26.36
C VAL A 354 -2.59 21.23 -25.90
N LEU A 355 -1.66 21.09 -26.84
CA LEU A 355 -0.28 20.82 -26.55
C LEU A 355 0.57 22.02 -26.95
N TRP A 356 1.67 22.24 -26.25
CA TRP A 356 2.69 23.22 -26.60
C TRP A 356 4.04 22.52 -26.76
N SER A 357 4.66 22.72 -27.92
CA SER A 357 6.06 22.37 -28.18
C SER A 357 6.84 23.67 -28.26
N ASP A 358 7.74 23.89 -27.30
CA ASP A 358 8.35 25.19 -27.08
C ASP A 358 7.29 26.32 -26.95
N SER A 359 7.21 27.26 -27.87
CA SER A 359 6.21 28.32 -27.93
C SER A 359 5.01 28.00 -28.83
N THR A 360 5.11 26.99 -29.70
CA THR A 360 4.06 26.63 -30.65
C THR A 360 2.93 25.86 -29.99
N GLN A 361 1.71 26.34 -30.17
CA GLN A 361 0.48 25.69 -29.70
C GLN A 361 -0.08 24.78 -30.79
N LEU A 362 -0.44 23.57 -30.40
CA LEU A 362 -1.08 22.52 -31.21
C LEU A 362 -2.43 22.17 -30.62
N SER A 363 -3.49 22.18 -31.41
CA SER A 363 -4.85 21.82 -30.97
C SER A 363 -5.63 21.13 -32.05
N GLY A 364 -6.67 20.40 -31.66
CA GLY A 364 -7.59 19.66 -32.53
C GLY A 364 -8.73 19.05 -31.70
N ASP A 365 -9.61 18.27 -32.32
CA ASP A 365 -10.66 17.56 -31.60
C ASP A 365 -10.08 16.40 -30.76
N SER A 366 -9.03 15.77 -31.29
CA SER A 366 -8.18 14.84 -30.55
C SER A 366 -6.73 14.91 -31.06
N ILE A 367 -5.78 14.56 -30.21
CA ILE A 367 -4.35 14.50 -30.54
C ILE A 367 -3.81 13.13 -30.15
N HIS A 368 -3.06 12.51 -31.05
CA HIS A 368 -2.37 11.25 -30.78
C HIS A 368 -0.85 11.48 -30.84
N LEU A 369 -0.11 10.96 -29.87
CA LEU A 369 1.37 11.03 -29.82
C LEU A 369 1.91 9.61 -29.69
N VAL A 370 2.60 9.15 -30.72
CA VAL A 370 3.28 7.84 -30.74
C VAL A 370 4.66 8.01 -30.13
N ILE A 371 5.00 7.11 -29.21
CA ILE A 371 6.34 7.01 -28.61
C ILE A 371 7.03 5.79 -29.22
N LYS A 372 8.23 5.97 -29.74
CA LYS A 372 9.08 4.90 -30.26
C LYS A 372 10.47 5.01 -29.66
N ASN A 373 11.03 3.90 -29.18
CA ASN A 373 12.33 3.90 -28.50
C ASN A 373 12.42 4.97 -27.40
N LYS A 374 11.34 5.14 -26.61
CA LYS A 374 11.19 6.14 -25.54
C LYS A 374 11.37 7.60 -26.01
N GLN A 375 11.14 7.89 -27.26
CA GLN A 375 11.17 9.23 -27.86
C GLN A 375 9.87 9.50 -28.60
N ALA A 376 9.49 10.79 -28.75
CA ALA A 376 8.40 11.19 -29.62
C ALA A 376 8.74 10.84 -31.07
N ASP A 377 7.85 10.16 -31.78
CA ASP A 377 7.99 9.73 -33.17
C ASP A 377 7.03 10.48 -34.10
N LEU A 378 5.72 10.38 -33.78
CA LEU A 378 4.66 10.96 -34.60
C LEU A 378 3.60 11.61 -33.72
N ILE A 379 3.24 12.86 -34.02
CA ILE A 379 2.03 13.49 -33.49
C ILE A 379 1.00 13.63 -34.59
N THR A 380 -0.24 13.31 -34.29
CA THR A 380 -1.38 13.49 -35.23
C THR A 380 -2.47 14.31 -34.56
N LEU A 381 -2.83 15.43 -35.17
CA LEU A 381 -3.96 16.24 -34.78
C LEU A 381 -5.14 15.87 -35.69
N TYR A 382 -6.24 15.47 -35.10
CA TYR A 382 -7.43 15.06 -35.81
C TYR A 382 -8.53 16.10 -35.73
N ASN A 383 -9.06 16.47 -36.85
CA ASN A 383 -10.15 17.41 -37.07
C ASN A 383 -9.96 18.76 -36.40
N ASN A 384 -10.42 19.81 -37.04
CA ASN A 384 -10.28 21.17 -36.53
C ASN A 384 -8.86 21.52 -36.06
N SER A 385 -7.87 20.92 -36.73
CA SER A 385 -6.46 21.08 -36.35
C SER A 385 -6.02 22.52 -36.55
N LEU A 386 -5.39 23.09 -35.51
CA LEU A 386 -4.86 24.44 -35.51
C LEU A 386 -3.49 24.45 -34.85
N ILE A 387 -2.55 25.08 -35.53
CA ILE A 387 -1.18 25.35 -35.08
C ILE A 387 -1.02 26.85 -34.97
N VAL A 388 -0.51 27.35 -33.86
CA VAL A 388 -0.26 28.77 -33.62
C VAL A 388 1.16 28.94 -33.09
N SER A 389 1.99 29.65 -33.83
CA SER A 389 3.34 30.06 -33.43
C SER A 389 3.41 31.56 -33.20
N PRO A 390 3.69 32.02 -31.98
CA PRO A 390 3.85 33.44 -31.71
C PRO A 390 5.12 34.00 -32.41
N GLU A 391 5.00 35.18 -32.99
CA GLU A 391 6.06 35.91 -33.64
C GLU A 391 5.96 37.42 -33.28
N ASP A 392 6.63 37.84 -32.20
CA ASP A 392 6.53 39.16 -31.58
C ASP A 392 5.09 39.56 -31.30
N LYS A 393 4.56 40.50 -32.09
CA LYS A 393 3.18 41.03 -31.97
C LYS A 393 2.14 40.26 -32.78
N TYR A 394 2.54 39.32 -33.63
CA TYR A 394 1.66 38.54 -34.50
C TYR A 394 1.71 37.05 -34.17
N TYR A 395 0.86 36.29 -34.85
CA TYR A 395 0.80 34.82 -34.72
C TYR A 395 0.81 34.20 -36.11
N ASN A 396 1.82 33.40 -36.40
CA ASN A 396 1.78 32.53 -37.55
C ASN A 396 0.82 31.37 -37.26
N GLN A 397 -0.08 31.08 -38.22
CA GLN A 397 -1.18 30.16 -38.01
C GLN A 397 -1.29 29.19 -39.17
N ILE A 398 -1.62 27.95 -38.84
CA ILE A 398 -1.91 26.90 -39.82
C ILE A 398 -3.10 26.12 -39.33
N GLN A 399 -4.07 25.88 -40.20
CA GLN A 399 -5.21 25.03 -39.91
C GLN A 399 -5.45 24.01 -41.02
N GLY A 400 -6.07 22.90 -40.68
CA GLY A 400 -6.46 21.85 -41.62
C GLY A 400 -7.38 20.83 -40.99
N ARG A 401 -7.72 19.78 -41.74
CA ARG A 401 -8.53 18.69 -41.21
C ARG A 401 -7.68 17.75 -40.33
N ILE A 402 -6.53 17.29 -40.85
CA ILE A 402 -5.61 16.43 -40.13
C ILE A 402 -4.20 16.99 -40.30
N VAL A 403 -3.41 16.97 -39.20
CA VAL A 403 -1.98 17.33 -39.25
C VAL A 403 -1.17 16.17 -38.69
N TYR A 404 -0.16 15.77 -39.45
CA TYR A 404 0.89 14.82 -39.04
C TYR A 404 2.19 15.59 -38.77
N GLY A 405 2.75 15.45 -37.57
CA GLY A 405 4.05 16.03 -37.23
C GLY A 405 5.04 14.92 -36.90
N TYR A 406 6.14 14.87 -37.61
CA TYR A 406 7.19 13.87 -37.48
C TYR A 406 8.33 14.44 -36.64
N PHE A 407 8.80 13.67 -35.67
CA PHE A 407 9.92 14.05 -34.82
C PHE A 407 11.21 13.36 -35.26
N LYS A 408 12.31 14.06 -35.09
CA LYS A 408 13.67 13.53 -35.20
C LYS A 408 14.46 14.05 -34.02
N GLU A 409 15.10 13.17 -33.25
CA GLU A 409 15.87 13.55 -32.06
C GLU A 409 15.08 14.44 -31.07
N ASN A 410 13.79 14.10 -30.85
CA ASN A 410 12.83 14.86 -30.03
C ASN A 410 12.50 16.29 -30.50
N ALA A 411 12.93 16.68 -31.71
CA ALA A 411 12.58 17.94 -32.36
C ALA A 411 11.63 17.69 -33.54
N LEU A 412 10.69 18.62 -33.76
CA LEU A 412 9.80 18.55 -34.91
C LEU A 412 10.62 18.78 -36.21
N ASP A 413 10.58 17.79 -37.10
CA ASP A 413 11.34 17.78 -38.37
C ASP A 413 10.45 18.16 -39.56
N LYS A 414 9.26 17.59 -39.61
CA LYS A 414 8.34 17.79 -40.75
C LYS A 414 6.87 17.80 -40.23
N MET A 415 6.04 18.61 -40.90
CA MET A 415 4.59 18.54 -40.75
C MET A 415 3.88 18.38 -42.07
N ASN A 416 2.83 17.57 -42.12
CA ASN A 416 1.95 17.43 -43.25
C ASN A 416 0.53 17.79 -42.83
N VAL A 417 -0.03 18.83 -43.44
CA VAL A 417 -1.44 19.22 -43.28
C VAL A 417 -2.25 18.60 -44.41
N ARG A 418 -3.30 17.89 -44.11
CA ARG A 418 -4.14 17.19 -45.05
C ARG A 418 -5.59 17.63 -44.93
N GLY A 419 -6.15 18.07 -46.04
CA GLY A 419 -7.53 18.52 -46.22
C GLY A 419 -7.77 19.94 -45.71
N ASN A 420 -8.16 20.82 -46.63
CA ASN A 420 -8.48 22.22 -46.39
C ASN A 420 -7.37 22.96 -45.63
N ALA A 421 -6.14 22.81 -46.14
CA ALA A 421 -5.00 23.49 -45.53
C ALA A 421 -5.09 25.01 -45.77
N GLU A 422 -4.97 25.76 -44.72
CA GLU A 422 -4.91 27.21 -44.74
C GLU A 422 -3.77 27.69 -43.84
N SER A 423 -3.00 28.65 -44.27
CA SER A 423 -1.91 29.26 -43.54
C SER A 423 -2.01 30.78 -43.54
N LEU A 424 -1.59 31.39 -42.42
CA LEU A 424 -1.37 32.83 -42.29
C LEU A 424 0.02 33.04 -41.72
N TYR A 425 0.88 33.67 -42.51
CA TYR A 425 2.29 33.92 -42.20
C TYR A 425 2.64 35.41 -42.31
N PHE A 426 3.27 35.95 -41.30
CA PHE A 426 3.70 37.34 -41.26
C PHE A 426 5.14 37.48 -41.72
N GLY A 427 5.34 38.01 -42.94
CA GLY A 427 6.64 38.19 -43.55
C GLY A 427 7.38 39.42 -43.02
N LYS A 428 8.71 39.25 -42.88
CA LYS A 428 9.66 40.31 -42.52
C LYS A 428 10.62 40.58 -43.64
N ASP A 429 11.15 41.81 -43.75
CA ASP A 429 12.22 42.20 -44.64
C ASP A 429 13.59 41.82 -44.01
N ASP A 430 14.68 42.07 -44.78
CA ASP A 430 16.06 41.80 -44.35
C ASP A 430 16.45 42.63 -43.08
N LYS A 431 15.67 43.59 -42.71
CA LYS A 431 15.84 44.43 -41.50
C LYS A 431 14.88 44.02 -40.34
N GLU A 432 14.32 42.82 -40.41
CA GLU A 432 13.37 42.28 -39.43
C GLU A 432 12.07 43.10 -39.28
N LYS A 433 11.70 43.98 -40.25
CA LYS A 433 10.46 44.76 -40.23
C LYS A 433 9.35 43.99 -40.96
N TYR A 434 8.17 43.96 -40.35
CA TYR A 434 6.99 43.33 -40.97
C TYR A 434 6.59 44.07 -42.25
N ILE A 435 6.53 43.27 -43.35
CA ILE A 435 6.10 43.79 -44.67
C ILE A 435 4.62 43.49 -44.93
N GLY A 436 4.05 42.49 -44.33
CA GLY A 436 2.66 42.13 -44.50
C GLY A 436 2.37 40.70 -44.08
N ALA A 437 1.16 40.24 -44.34
CA ALA A 437 0.73 38.85 -44.09
C ALA A 437 0.47 38.14 -45.40
N ASN A 438 0.96 36.89 -45.52
CA ASN A 438 0.61 35.99 -46.58
C ASN A 438 -0.45 34.99 -46.09
N ARG A 439 -1.64 35.07 -46.68
CA ARG A 439 -2.74 34.17 -46.43
C ARG A 439 -2.82 33.19 -47.63
N ALA A 440 -2.63 31.92 -47.38
CA ALA A 440 -2.65 30.91 -48.43
C ALA A 440 -3.57 29.74 -48.09
N LYS A 441 -4.22 29.20 -49.12
CA LYS A 441 -5.10 28.02 -49.07
C LYS A 441 -4.63 26.99 -50.09
N SER A 442 -4.77 25.73 -49.75
CA SER A 442 -4.54 24.61 -50.65
C SER A 442 -5.26 23.36 -50.18
N ALA A 443 -5.33 22.31 -51.01
CA ALA A 443 -5.87 21.06 -50.53
C ALA A 443 -5.00 20.46 -49.43
N ASN A 444 -3.67 20.52 -49.58
CA ASN A 444 -2.69 20.01 -48.64
C ASN A 444 -1.49 20.97 -48.52
N LEU A 445 -0.72 20.85 -47.44
CA LEU A 445 0.46 21.63 -47.17
C LEU A 445 1.52 20.78 -46.48
N ASP A 446 2.76 20.85 -46.94
CA ASP A 446 3.92 20.24 -46.29
C ASP A 446 4.88 21.33 -45.80
N MET A 447 5.35 21.17 -44.58
CA MET A 447 6.25 22.09 -43.90
C MET A 447 7.46 21.32 -43.38
N TYR A 448 8.60 21.92 -43.52
CA TYR A 448 9.90 21.38 -43.08
C TYR A 448 10.50 22.35 -42.08
N PHE A 449 11.15 21.80 -41.08
CA PHE A 449 11.82 22.57 -40.05
C PHE A 449 13.35 22.41 -40.17
N GLY A 450 14.07 23.46 -39.82
CA GLY A 450 15.52 23.48 -39.66
C GLY A 450 15.82 24.43 -38.49
N ASP A 451 16.72 24.04 -37.58
CA ASP A 451 17.09 24.81 -36.38
C ASP A 451 15.87 25.29 -35.59
N LYS A 452 14.86 24.41 -35.46
CA LYS A 452 13.57 24.68 -34.78
C LYS A 452 12.71 25.78 -35.42
N LYS A 453 13.02 26.23 -36.62
CA LYS A 453 12.26 27.20 -37.43
C LYS A 453 11.74 26.58 -38.70
N ILE A 454 10.67 27.16 -39.25
CA ILE A 454 10.14 26.76 -40.54
C ILE A 454 11.20 27.11 -41.61
N SER A 455 11.73 26.09 -42.31
CA SER A 455 12.71 26.26 -43.37
C SER A 455 12.11 26.26 -44.78
N LYS A 456 11.00 25.51 -44.96
CA LYS A 456 10.33 25.37 -46.25
C LYS A 456 8.86 25.05 -46.07
N VAL A 457 8.01 25.68 -46.91
CA VAL A 457 6.57 25.39 -46.99
C VAL A 457 6.24 25.04 -48.43
N VAL A 458 5.53 23.95 -48.68
CA VAL A 458 5.10 23.49 -49.99
C VAL A 458 3.58 23.36 -50.00
N PHE A 459 2.90 24.16 -50.79
CA PHE A 459 1.47 24.07 -51.00
C PHE A 459 1.17 23.05 -52.10
N ILE A 460 0.23 22.16 -51.89
CA ILE A 460 -0.08 21.03 -52.76
C ILE A 460 -1.54 21.08 -53.15
N ASP A 461 -1.83 20.94 -54.43
CA ASP A 461 -3.11 20.98 -55.08
C ASP A 461 -3.86 22.31 -54.94
N LYS A 462 -3.96 23.05 -56.04
CA LYS A 462 -4.70 24.29 -56.24
C LYS A 462 -4.36 25.34 -55.17
N PRO A 463 -3.10 25.79 -55.07
CA PRO A 463 -2.75 26.82 -54.12
C PRO A 463 -3.33 28.19 -54.56
N GLU A 464 -3.93 28.86 -53.62
CA GLU A 464 -4.35 30.26 -53.73
C GLU A 464 -3.70 31.04 -52.59
N ALA A 465 -3.06 32.17 -52.91
CA ALA A 465 -2.40 32.99 -51.91
C ALA A 465 -2.66 34.47 -52.18
N VAL A 466 -2.85 35.22 -51.11
CA VAL A 466 -3.00 36.64 -51.10
C VAL A 466 -2.01 37.23 -50.13
N PHE A 467 -1.19 38.16 -50.61
CA PHE A 467 -0.32 38.97 -49.77
C PHE A 467 -1.01 40.28 -49.43
N ILE A 468 -1.15 40.55 -48.14
CA ILE A 468 -1.76 41.76 -47.58
C ILE A 468 -0.64 42.66 -47.02
N PRO A 469 -0.31 43.77 -47.66
CA PRO A 469 0.75 44.64 -47.14
C PRO A 469 0.41 45.17 -45.73
N ASN A 470 1.42 45.39 -44.88
CA ASN A 470 1.26 45.75 -43.51
C ASN A 470 0.39 47.05 -43.30
N LYS A 471 0.42 47.97 -44.25
CA LYS A 471 -0.40 49.19 -44.23
C LYS A 471 -1.89 48.95 -44.48
N MET A 472 -2.22 47.82 -45.10
CA MET A 472 -3.62 47.41 -45.44
C MET A 472 -4.17 46.37 -44.51
N LEU A 473 -3.37 45.83 -43.59
CA LEU A 473 -3.70 44.76 -42.71
C LEU A 473 -4.72 45.21 -41.66
N THR A 474 -5.91 44.66 -41.70
CA THR A 474 -6.99 44.87 -40.68
C THR A 474 -6.82 43.92 -39.51
N ASN A 475 -7.57 44.11 -38.41
CA ASN A 475 -7.57 43.19 -37.28
C ASN A 475 -8.06 41.79 -37.68
N ASP A 476 -9.06 41.70 -38.57
CA ASP A 476 -9.66 40.45 -39.01
C ASP A 476 -8.72 39.63 -39.89
N ASP A 477 -7.86 40.34 -40.65
CA ASP A 477 -6.85 39.69 -41.48
C ASP A 477 -5.74 39.01 -40.70
N GLN A 478 -5.60 39.32 -39.39
CA GLN A 478 -4.53 38.76 -38.53
C GLN A 478 -4.87 37.38 -37.97
N PHE A 479 -6.08 36.89 -38.20
CA PHE A 479 -6.49 35.62 -37.63
C PHE A 479 -7.23 34.73 -38.62
N LEU A 480 -6.96 33.42 -38.52
CA LEU A 480 -7.76 32.41 -39.16
C LEU A 480 -9.06 32.16 -38.37
N ASN A 481 -10.10 31.66 -39.00
CA ASN A 481 -11.44 31.53 -38.42
C ASN A 481 -11.50 30.72 -37.10
N ARG A 482 -10.52 29.85 -36.86
CA ARG A 482 -10.46 28.99 -35.66
C ARG A 482 -9.42 29.47 -34.65
N PHE A 483 -8.84 30.63 -34.86
CA PHE A 483 -7.78 31.14 -34.02
C PHE A 483 -8.20 31.20 -32.54
N GLN A 484 -7.40 30.55 -31.69
CA GLN A 484 -7.46 30.64 -30.25
C GLN A 484 -6.06 30.56 -29.67
N TRP A 485 -5.68 31.54 -28.87
CA TRP A 485 -4.41 31.53 -28.15
C TRP A 485 -4.64 31.21 -26.68
N LEU A 486 -4.24 30.00 -26.26
CA LEU A 486 -4.59 29.40 -24.98
C LEU A 486 -3.42 29.32 -24.00
N ILE A 487 -2.39 30.14 -24.18
CA ILE A 487 -1.15 30.10 -23.39
C ILE A 487 -1.36 30.14 -21.87
N LYS A 488 -2.43 30.79 -21.40
CA LYS A 488 -2.77 30.85 -19.98
C LYS A 488 -3.09 29.46 -19.38
N ARG A 489 -3.43 28.48 -20.22
CA ARG A 489 -3.71 27.09 -19.80
C ARG A 489 -2.45 26.22 -19.75
N LYS A 490 -1.33 26.70 -20.33
CA LYS A 490 -0.09 25.94 -20.42
C LYS A 490 0.49 25.69 -19.04
N PRO A 491 0.73 24.43 -18.64
CA PRO A 491 1.43 24.12 -17.41
C PRO A 491 2.83 24.72 -17.41
N GLN A 492 3.21 25.41 -16.34
CA GLN A 492 4.44 26.17 -16.27
C GLN A 492 5.61 25.35 -15.72
N SER A 493 5.32 24.34 -14.91
CA SER A 493 6.36 23.48 -14.31
C SER A 493 5.83 22.08 -14.00
N ARG A 494 6.76 21.16 -13.79
CA ARG A 494 6.45 19.79 -13.31
C ARG A 494 5.85 19.83 -11.90
N GLU A 495 6.26 20.76 -11.06
CA GLU A 495 5.77 20.95 -9.69
C GLU A 495 4.27 21.27 -9.70
N GLU A 496 3.81 22.11 -10.64
CA GLU A 496 2.39 22.38 -10.86
C GLU A 496 1.61 21.10 -11.17
N VAL A 497 2.12 20.27 -12.06
CA VAL A 497 1.50 18.99 -12.43
C VAL A 497 1.52 18.02 -11.28
N MET A 498 2.59 17.96 -10.50
CA MET A 498 2.70 17.09 -9.32
C MET A 498 1.93 17.61 -8.08
N HIS A 499 1.18 18.70 -8.20
CA HIS A 499 0.49 19.35 -7.07
C HIS A 499 1.42 19.75 -5.91
N LYS A 500 2.70 19.94 -6.17
CA LYS A 500 3.67 20.47 -5.19
C LYS A 500 3.56 21.99 -5.22
N GLN A 501 3.30 22.59 -4.08
CA GLN A 501 3.37 24.06 -3.98
C GLN A 501 4.83 24.49 -4.15
N ASN A 502 5.08 25.46 -5.04
CA ASN A 502 6.38 26.13 -5.10
C ASN A 502 6.64 26.83 -3.75
N LEU A 503 7.53 26.28 -2.95
CA LEU A 503 7.99 26.87 -1.69
C LEU A 503 8.90 28.10 -1.90
N ASN A 504 9.03 28.59 -3.15
CA ASN A 504 9.91 29.69 -3.53
C ASN A 504 9.13 30.93 -4.02
N THR A 505 8.16 31.42 -3.25
CA THR A 505 7.66 32.80 -3.38
C THR A 505 7.30 33.34 -2.00
N GLN A 506 8.33 33.65 -1.23
CA GLN A 506 8.33 34.71 -0.21
C GLN A 506 9.67 35.43 -0.27
#